data_9d000473cc0566fafde98958004ba7a4
#
_entry.id   9d000473cc0566fafde98958004ba7a4
#
_cell.length_a   1.000
_cell.length_b   1.000
_cell.length_c   1.000
_cell.angle_alpha   90.00
_cell.angle_beta   90.00
_cell.angle_gamma   90.00
#
_symmetry.space_group_name_H-M   'P 1'
#
loop_
_entity.id
_entity.type
_entity.pdbx_description
1 polymer ?
#
loop_
_entity_poly.entity_id
_entity_poly.type
_entity_poly.pdbx_seq_one_letter_code
_entity_poly.pdbx_strand_id
1 'polypeptide(L)' 'MKTYTKFDLERLQKEYNNANSKRSEEVILQMIEEVKAEINEGAR' A
#
# COMPACT_ATOMS: atom_id res chain seq x y z
N MET A 1 10.39 -6.29 13.46
CA MET A 1 9.57 -5.13 13.25
C MET A 1 9.55 -4.68 11.82
N LYS A 2 8.40 -4.51 11.29
CA LYS A 2 8.27 -4.09 9.90
C LYS A 2 7.94 -2.63 9.82
N THR A 3 8.81 -1.89 9.16
CA THR A 3 8.58 -0.47 8.96
C THR A 3 8.37 -0.20 7.49
N TYR A 4 7.21 0.31 7.15
CA TYR A 4 6.92 0.67 5.78
C TYR A 4 7.35 2.10 5.52
N THR A 5 7.81 2.35 4.31
CA THR A 5 8.26 3.69 3.91
C THR A 5 7.40 4.20 2.78
N LYS A 6 7.66 5.46 2.41
CA LYS A 6 6.95 6.05 1.29
C LYS A 6 7.19 5.28 0.00
N PHE A 7 8.36 4.69 -0.11
CA PHE A 7 8.67 3.91 -1.30
C PHE A 7 7.75 2.71 -1.43
N ASP A 8 7.45 2.07 -0.31
CA ASP A 8 6.54 0.95 -0.35
C ASP A 8 5.16 1.38 -0.82
N LEU A 9 4.72 2.54 -0.35
CA LEU A 9 3.42 3.06 -0.75
C LEU A 9 3.38 3.36 -2.24
N GLU A 10 4.41 4.00 -2.75
CA GLU A 10 4.48 4.32 -4.16
C GLU A 10 4.48 3.06 -5.01
N ARG A 11 5.20 2.05 -4.55
CA ARG A 11 5.25 0.79 -5.27
C ARG A 11 3.87 0.14 -5.34
N LEU A 12 3.18 0.15 -4.23
CA LEU A 12 1.84 -0.44 -4.19
C LEU A 12 0.89 0.33 -5.09
N GLN A 13 1.00 1.65 -5.09
CA GLN A 13 0.16 2.45 -5.97
C GLN A 13 0.43 2.14 -7.44
N LYS A 14 1.68 1.93 -7.76
CA LYS A 14 2.03 1.58 -9.12
C LYS A 14 1.43 0.24 -9.51
N GLU A 15 1.50 -0.71 -8.60
CA GLU A 15 0.91 -2.01 -8.85
C GLU A 15 -0.60 -1.92 -8.97
N TYR A 16 -1.20 -1.06 -8.17
CA TYR A 16 -2.63 -0.86 -8.24
C TYR A 16 -3.03 -0.33 -9.61
N ASN A 17 -2.27 0.61 -10.14
CA ASN A 17 -2.56 1.18 -11.45
C ASN A 17 -2.38 0.16 -12.56
N ASN A 18 -1.52 -0.82 -12.35
CA ASN A 18 -1.26 -1.86 -13.33
C ASN A 18 -2.11 -3.10 -13.14
N ALA A 19 -2.95 -3.10 -12.13
CA ALA A 19 -3.77 -4.26 -11.85
C ALA A 19 -4.76 -4.48 -12.99
N ASN A 20 -4.88 -5.75 -13.41
CA ASN A 20 -5.73 -6.07 -14.54
C ASN A 20 -7.10 -6.57 -14.13
N SER A 21 -7.28 -6.91 -12.88
CA SER A 21 -8.54 -7.45 -12.42
C SER A 21 -8.99 -6.74 -11.16
N LYS A 22 -10.29 -6.77 -10.95
CA LYS A 22 -10.85 -6.16 -9.75
C LYS A 22 -10.33 -6.80 -8.49
N ARG A 23 -10.12 -8.10 -8.55
CA ARG A 23 -9.64 -8.83 -7.39
C ARG A 23 -8.27 -8.35 -6.98
N SER A 24 -7.40 -8.18 -7.97
CA SER A 24 -6.05 -7.68 -7.69
C SER A 24 -6.12 -6.28 -7.13
N GLU A 25 -7.01 -5.46 -7.67
CA GLU A 25 -7.16 -4.10 -7.18
C GLU A 25 -7.56 -4.08 -5.71
N GLU A 26 -8.49 -4.94 -5.34
CA GLU A 26 -8.95 -4.96 -3.96
C GLU A 26 -7.85 -5.39 -3.01
N VAL A 27 -7.09 -6.40 -3.38
CA VAL A 27 -6.01 -6.87 -2.53
C VAL A 27 -4.96 -5.79 -2.37
N ILE A 28 -4.57 -5.15 -3.47
CA ILE A 28 -3.54 -4.12 -3.41
C ILE A 28 -4.06 -2.92 -2.62
N LEU A 29 -5.31 -2.57 -2.82
CA LEU A 29 -5.89 -1.44 -2.09
C LEU A 29 -5.86 -1.69 -0.59
N GLN A 30 -6.16 -2.92 -0.19
CA GLN A 30 -6.11 -3.27 1.21
C GLN A 30 -4.69 -3.11 1.77
N MET A 31 -3.71 -3.54 0.99
CA MET A 31 -2.32 -3.39 1.41
C MET A 31 -1.94 -1.93 1.51
N ILE A 32 -2.40 -1.12 0.58
CA ILE A 32 -2.10 0.31 0.61
C ILE A 32 -2.65 0.93 1.88
N GLU A 33 -3.86 0.57 2.24
CA GLU A 33 -4.46 1.12 3.45
C GLU A 33 -3.70 0.70 4.69
N GLU A 34 -3.26 -0.54 4.73
CA GLU A 34 -2.48 -1.02 5.88
C GLU A 34 -1.15 -0.28 5.97
N VAL A 35 -0.48 -0.11 4.86
CA VAL A 35 0.79 0.60 4.85
C VAL A 35 0.58 2.05 5.26
N LYS A 36 -0.47 2.67 4.78
CA LYS A 36 -0.77 4.05 5.14
C LYS A 36 -0.99 4.19 6.63
N ALA A 37 -1.72 3.26 7.20
CA ALA A 37 -2.00 3.31 8.64
C ALA A 37 -0.71 3.18 9.43
N GLU A 38 0.18 2.29 9.01
CA GLU A 38 1.43 2.09 9.72
C GLU A 38 2.33 3.31 9.62
N ILE A 39 2.41 3.88 8.43
CA ILE A 39 3.21 5.09 8.25
C ILE A 39 2.65 6.21 9.09
N ASN A 40 1.34 6.32 9.13
CA ASN A 40 0.69 7.38 9.90
C ASN A 40 0.98 7.23 11.39
N GLU A 41 0.97 6.00 11.88
CA GLU A 41 1.26 5.75 13.28
C GLU A 41 2.71 6.04 13.60
N GLY A 42 3.59 5.69 12.69
CA GLY A 42 5.00 5.92 12.92
C GLY A 42 5.40 7.37 12.80
N ALA A 43 4.56 8.18 12.19
CA ALA A 43 4.88 9.59 11.97
C ALA A 43 4.60 10.46 13.19
N ARG A 44 4.08 9.85 14.26
CA ARG A 44 3.78 10.63 15.47
C ARG A 44 5.03 11.14 16.20
#